data_7d138a9cfb5e158f9b8d88b198f48c7d
#
_entry.id   7d138a9cfb5e158f9b8d88b198f48c7d
#
_cell.length_a   1.000
_cell.length_b   1.000
_cell.length_c   1.000
_cell.angle_alpha   90.00
_cell.angle_beta   90.00
_cell.angle_gamma   90.00
#
_symmetry.space_group_name_H-M   'P 1'
#
loop_
_entity.id
_entity.type
_entity.pdbx_description
1 polymer ?
#
loop_
_entity_poly.entity_id
_entity_poly.type
_entity_poly.pdbx_seq_one_letter_code
_entity_poly.pdbx_strand_id
1 'polypeptide(L)'
;MLHSITMKTLTYKFIILLFSLLCYTLNSNAYNLRQINNKDGLSNSSILSVGQDENHLMLFGTCDGLNIFDGKDIQIFRSTPSNQAIKGNFIEKIITTQPGTYWIRTNSGLNKMNSQKGEFLFFPEFAGHNFIFTDCQHDLFIYDGIGNLQIFNEKTKQFQSVLIHKSEPIPLSDILDIKFDSQNRLWVYVKNEMYYCFSLYNKNTNQPYIELHEVKHFNKNITKAFADGDYEFIVDQDDILYMISSEAPQITHIADISWLTHQKGDISSIIKYKEDLFISFQTEGVVKLTLTPEKKEPYSIIDLQIHCGVLSMMKDKSQNIVWIGTDGQGVYKYTEEEYTLNSYLFSQ
;
A
#
# COMPACT_ATOMS: atom_id res chain seq x y z
N MET A 1 49.79 -47.44 2.30
CA MET A 1 49.68 -46.26 3.18
C MET A 1 49.17 -45.02 2.46
N LEU A 2 49.60 -44.72 1.23
CA LEU A 2 49.15 -43.54 0.44
C LEU A 2 47.63 -43.58 0.10
N HIS A 3 47.04 -44.75 -0.19
CA HIS A 3 45.62 -44.86 -0.59
C HIS A 3 44.65 -44.57 0.55
N SER A 4 45.01 -44.77 1.81
CA SER A 4 44.20 -44.45 3.01
C SER A 4 44.18 -42.96 3.33
N ILE A 5 45.23 -42.21 2.97
CA ILE A 5 45.31 -40.77 3.21
C ILE A 5 44.50 -40.00 2.20
N THR A 6 44.46 -40.41 0.93
CA THR A 6 43.66 -39.79 -0.12
C THR A 6 42.15 -39.98 0.09
N MET A 7 41.73 -41.15 0.59
CA MET A 7 40.30 -41.38 0.94
C MET A 7 39.84 -40.54 2.12
N LYS A 8 40.67 -40.38 3.15
CA LYS A 8 40.32 -39.50 4.30
C LYS A 8 40.23 -38.02 3.92
N THR A 9 41.08 -37.54 3.03
CA THR A 9 41.00 -36.16 2.54
C THR A 9 39.81 -35.92 1.62
N LEU A 10 39.37 -36.91 0.86
CA LEU A 10 38.19 -36.82 0.00
C LEU A 10 36.89 -36.80 0.83
N THR A 11 36.80 -37.62 1.87
CA THR A 11 35.67 -37.64 2.81
C THR A 11 35.57 -36.34 3.59
N TYR A 12 36.70 -35.75 4.01
CA TYR A 12 36.69 -34.44 4.70
C TYR A 12 36.21 -33.31 3.79
N LYS A 13 36.65 -33.26 2.53
CA LYS A 13 36.18 -32.26 1.55
C LYS A 13 34.68 -32.44 1.27
N PHE A 14 34.20 -33.68 1.20
CA PHE A 14 32.79 -33.95 0.98
C PHE A 14 31.94 -33.55 2.19
N ILE A 15 32.40 -33.75 3.42
CA ILE A 15 31.73 -33.30 4.66
C ILE A 15 31.71 -31.79 4.74
N ILE A 16 32.80 -31.08 4.39
CA ILE A 16 32.85 -29.63 4.35
C ILE A 16 31.90 -29.06 3.28
N LEU A 17 31.84 -29.69 2.11
CA LEU A 17 30.92 -29.35 1.04
C LEU A 17 29.44 -29.53 1.47
N LEU A 18 29.14 -30.68 2.13
CA LEU A 18 27.80 -30.97 2.66
C LEU A 18 27.42 -29.96 3.76
N PHE A 19 28.36 -29.62 4.65
CA PHE A 19 28.14 -28.64 5.71
C PHE A 19 27.96 -27.23 5.16
N SER A 20 28.72 -26.83 4.12
CA SER A 20 28.53 -25.58 3.44
C SER A 20 27.19 -25.51 2.70
N LEU A 21 26.75 -26.60 2.06
CA LEU A 21 25.41 -26.71 1.47
C LEU A 21 24.31 -26.59 2.52
N LEU A 22 24.48 -27.27 3.67
CA LEU A 22 23.55 -27.19 4.81
C LEU A 22 23.48 -25.76 5.38
N CYS A 23 24.62 -25.08 5.51
CA CYS A 23 24.65 -23.68 5.96
C CYS A 23 24.01 -22.72 4.95
N TYR A 24 24.07 -23.00 3.64
CA TYR A 24 23.38 -22.22 2.61
C TYR A 24 21.85 -22.36 2.70
N THR A 25 21.34 -23.51 3.13
CA THR A 25 19.88 -23.74 3.28
C THR A 25 19.30 -23.18 4.58
N LEU A 26 20.15 -22.82 5.57
CA LEU A 26 19.70 -22.32 6.87
C LEU A 26 19.43 -20.80 6.90
N ASN A 27 19.71 -20.07 5.82
CA ASN A 27 19.39 -18.64 5.69
C ASN A 27 18.06 -18.38 4.93
N SER A 28 17.11 -19.30 4.93
CA SER A 28 15.77 -18.98 4.47
C SER A 28 15.06 -18.15 5.55
N ASN A 29 14.89 -16.87 5.29
CA ASN A 29 13.92 -16.07 6.06
C ASN A 29 12.57 -16.76 5.90
N ALA A 30 12.16 -17.52 6.93
CA ALA A 30 10.88 -18.19 6.90
C ALA A 30 9.78 -17.15 7.03
N TYR A 31 8.89 -17.12 6.07
CA TYR A 31 7.67 -16.32 6.12
C TYR A 31 6.48 -17.26 6.02
N ASN A 32 5.34 -16.83 6.53
CA ASN A 32 4.08 -17.53 6.43
C ASN A 32 3.10 -16.70 5.60
N LEU A 33 2.44 -17.35 4.64
CA LEU A 33 1.35 -16.79 3.85
C LEU A 33 0.06 -17.55 4.17
N ARG A 34 -0.85 -16.90 4.92
CA ARG A 34 -2.19 -17.44 5.17
C ARG A 34 -3.19 -16.76 4.24
N GLN A 35 -3.92 -17.56 3.49
CA GLN A 35 -4.98 -17.10 2.59
C GLN A 35 -6.33 -17.04 3.30
N ILE A 36 -7.12 -16.00 3.02
CA ILE A 36 -8.52 -15.82 3.40
C ILE A 36 -9.31 -15.61 2.10
N ASN A 37 -10.33 -16.40 1.85
CA ASN A 37 -11.11 -16.35 0.61
C ASN A 37 -12.61 -16.58 0.84
N ASN A 38 -13.38 -16.85 -0.21
CA ASN A 38 -14.83 -17.06 -0.12
C ASN A 38 -15.23 -18.24 0.80
N LYS A 39 -14.37 -19.25 0.97
CA LYS A 39 -14.63 -20.38 1.89
C LYS A 39 -14.54 -19.93 3.35
N ASP A 40 -13.80 -18.87 3.62
CA ASP A 40 -13.67 -18.25 4.93
C ASP A 40 -14.73 -17.17 5.18
N GLY A 41 -15.62 -16.89 4.21
CA GLY A 41 -16.74 -15.97 4.35
C GLY A 41 -16.59 -14.64 3.60
N LEU A 42 -15.54 -14.43 2.78
CA LEU A 42 -15.47 -13.22 1.94
C LEU A 42 -16.59 -13.19 0.90
N SER A 43 -17.15 -12.01 0.66
CA SER A 43 -18.21 -11.80 -0.33
C SER A 43 -17.75 -12.07 -1.76
N ASN A 44 -16.48 -11.77 -2.04
CA ASN A 44 -15.81 -12.02 -3.32
C ASN A 44 -14.30 -12.16 -3.11
N SER A 45 -13.62 -12.90 -4.01
CA SER A 45 -12.16 -13.13 -3.91
C SER A 45 -11.32 -12.10 -4.67
N SER A 46 -11.91 -11.16 -5.39
CA SER A 46 -11.18 -10.01 -5.96
C SER A 46 -11.21 -8.84 -4.99
N ILE A 47 -10.06 -8.54 -4.38
CA ILE A 47 -9.90 -7.57 -3.29
C ILE A 47 -9.28 -6.29 -3.86
N LEU A 48 -10.13 -5.32 -4.13
CA LEU A 48 -9.76 -4.06 -4.76
C LEU A 48 -9.08 -3.09 -3.79
N SER A 49 -9.44 -3.16 -2.50
CA SER A 49 -8.93 -2.25 -1.48
C SER A 49 -8.82 -2.95 -0.13
N VAL A 50 -7.74 -2.67 0.60
CA VAL A 50 -7.52 -3.11 1.98
C VAL A 50 -7.40 -1.88 2.86
N GLY A 51 -8.08 -1.89 4.01
CA GLY A 51 -8.02 -0.86 5.04
C GLY A 51 -7.99 -1.45 6.44
N GLN A 52 -7.59 -0.68 7.43
CA GLN A 52 -7.64 -1.05 8.84
C GLN A 52 -8.10 0.15 9.66
N ASP A 53 -9.03 -0.05 10.58
CA ASP A 53 -9.47 1.00 11.48
C ASP A 53 -8.62 1.07 12.76
N GLU A 54 -8.93 2.02 13.64
CA GLU A 54 -8.23 2.23 14.91
C GLU A 54 -8.52 1.13 15.96
N ASN A 55 -9.55 0.31 15.73
CA ASN A 55 -9.85 -0.87 16.55
C ASN A 55 -9.22 -2.15 15.98
N HIS A 56 -8.33 -1.99 15.00
CA HIS A 56 -7.64 -3.08 14.28
C HIS A 56 -8.56 -4.00 13.46
N LEU A 57 -9.80 -3.57 13.21
CA LEU A 57 -10.67 -4.26 12.26
C LEU A 57 -10.11 -4.11 10.85
N MET A 58 -10.02 -5.23 10.13
CA MET A 58 -9.62 -5.21 8.73
C MET A 58 -10.83 -5.00 7.84
N LEU A 59 -10.66 -4.14 6.84
CA LEU A 59 -11.69 -3.84 5.86
C LEU A 59 -11.21 -4.30 4.49
N PHE A 60 -11.97 -5.17 3.85
CA PHE A 60 -11.67 -5.66 2.51
C PHE A 60 -12.76 -5.20 1.55
N GLY A 61 -12.40 -4.30 0.67
CA GLY A 61 -13.25 -3.85 -0.43
C GLY A 61 -13.14 -4.81 -1.61
N THR A 62 -14.27 -5.36 -2.03
CA THR A 62 -14.33 -6.37 -3.08
C THR A 62 -15.17 -5.89 -4.27
N CYS A 63 -15.25 -6.72 -5.32
CA CYS A 63 -16.21 -6.53 -6.41
C CYS A 63 -17.67 -6.72 -5.98
N ASP A 64 -17.94 -7.26 -4.78
CA ASP A 64 -19.29 -7.55 -4.27
C ASP A 64 -19.49 -7.11 -2.82
N GLY A 65 -19.10 -5.89 -2.50
CA GLY A 65 -19.34 -5.25 -1.21
C GLY A 65 -18.11 -5.10 -0.33
N LEU A 66 -18.35 -4.47 0.82
CA LEU A 66 -17.36 -4.27 1.88
C LEU A 66 -17.43 -5.43 2.88
N ASN A 67 -16.28 -5.98 3.23
CA ASN A 67 -16.12 -7.02 4.25
C ASN A 67 -15.35 -6.43 5.43
N ILE A 68 -15.90 -6.55 6.64
CA ILE A 68 -15.23 -6.16 7.88
C ILE A 68 -14.84 -7.44 8.62
N PHE A 69 -13.56 -7.62 8.89
CA PHE A 69 -12.97 -8.80 9.50
C PHE A 69 -12.36 -8.45 10.86
N ASP A 70 -12.78 -9.13 11.91
CA ASP A 70 -12.33 -8.93 13.29
C ASP A 70 -11.17 -9.86 13.72
N GLY A 71 -10.66 -10.67 12.79
CA GLY A 71 -9.66 -11.70 13.04
C GLY A 71 -10.24 -13.12 13.06
N LYS A 72 -11.57 -13.24 13.19
CA LYS A 72 -12.30 -14.52 13.23
C LYS A 72 -13.50 -14.52 12.29
N ASP A 73 -14.40 -13.55 12.40
CA ASP A 73 -15.65 -13.48 11.67
C ASP A 73 -15.63 -12.36 10.63
N ILE A 74 -16.38 -12.53 9.54
CA ILE A 74 -16.49 -11.55 8.45
C ILE A 74 -17.91 -11.05 8.37
N GLN A 75 -18.11 -9.73 8.56
CA GLN A 75 -19.36 -9.06 8.32
C GLN A 75 -19.36 -8.41 6.94
N ILE A 76 -20.43 -8.67 6.15
CA ILE A 76 -20.54 -8.19 4.77
C ILE A 76 -21.57 -7.07 4.66
N PHE A 77 -21.19 -5.98 3.99
CA PHE A 77 -22.05 -4.85 3.67
C PHE A 77 -22.18 -4.74 2.14
N ARG A 78 -23.42 -4.83 1.66
CA ARG A 78 -23.76 -4.71 0.24
C ARG A 78 -24.71 -3.55 0.00
N SER A 79 -24.72 -3.07 -1.24
CA SER A 79 -25.67 -2.08 -1.70
C SER A 79 -27.08 -2.65 -1.66
N THR A 80 -28.00 -1.88 -1.09
CA THR A 80 -29.44 -2.18 -1.09
C THR A 80 -30.22 -0.91 -1.45
N PRO A 81 -31.51 -1.01 -1.80
CA PRO A 81 -32.38 0.17 -1.98
C PRO A 81 -32.52 1.05 -0.74
N SER A 82 -32.25 0.50 0.46
CA SER A 82 -32.33 1.24 1.72
C SER A 82 -31.36 2.41 1.77
N ASN A 83 -31.77 3.52 2.38
CA ASN A 83 -30.86 4.64 2.67
C ASN A 83 -29.85 4.33 3.79
N GLN A 84 -30.03 3.24 4.50
CA GLN A 84 -29.14 2.74 5.55
C GLN A 84 -28.19 1.65 5.02
N ALA A 85 -27.68 1.84 3.81
CA ALA A 85 -26.73 0.93 3.19
C ALA A 85 -25.76 1.70 2.29
N ILE A 86 -24.59 1.11 2.05
CA ILE A 86 -23.66 1.61 1.04
C ILE A 86 -24.33 1.62 -0.34
N LYS A 87 -23.89 2.51 -1.20
CA LYS A 87 -24.31 2.59 -2.60
C LYS A 87 -23.17 2.16 -3.50
N GLY A 88 -23.43 1.15 -4.33
CA GLY A 88 -22.43 0.46 -5.14
C GLY A 88 -21.78 -0.71 -4.40
N ASN A 89 -21.52 -1.80 -5.12
CA ASN A 89 -20.88 -3.00 -4.56
C ASN A 89 -19.40 -3.12 -4.95
N PHE A 90 -18.97 -2.41 -5.98
CA PHE A 90 -17.58 -2.41 -6.44
C PHE A 90 -16.79 -1.42 -5.58
N ILE A 91 -16.06 -1.92 -4.57
CA ILE A 91 -15.40 -1.10 -3.54
C ILE A 91 -13.98 -0.77 -3.96
N GLU A 92 -13.78 0.36 -4.59
CA GLU A 92 -12.50 0.76 -5.20
C GLU A 92 -11.46 1.24 -4.18
N LYS A 93 -11.89 1.97 -3.15
CA LYS A 93 -11.00 2.48 -2.12
C LYS A 93 -11.70 2.63 -0.78
N ILE A 94 -10.97 2.33 0.30
CA ILE A 94 -11.41 2.50 1.67
C ILE A 94 -10.45 3.43 2.39
N ILE A 95 -10.98 4.42 3.10
CA ILE A 95 -10.23 5.28 4.01
C ILE A 95 -10.90 5.24 5.36
N THR A 96 -10.11 5.01 6.40
CA THR A 96 -10.56 5.03 7.79
C THR A 96 -10.16 6.36 8.42
N THR A 97 -11.08 7.03 9.11
CA THR A 97 -10.83 8.34 9.72
C THR A 97 -10.92 8.29 11.24
N GLN A 98 -12.09 7.96 11.77
CA GLN A 98 -12.33 7.77 13.20
C GLN A 98 -12.77 6.34 13.46
N PRO A 99 -12.64 5.80 14.68
CA PRO A 99 -13.11 4.46 14.99
C PRO A 99 -14.54 4.20 14.50
N GLY A 100 -14.72 3.18 13.67
CA GLY A 100 -15.99 2.83 13.07
C GLY A 100 -16.50 3.76 11.97
N THR A 101 -15.73 4.77 11.56
CA THR A 101 -16.09 5.68 10.47
C THR A 101 -15.23 5.41 9.24
N TYR A 102 -15.88 5.03 8.15
CA TYR A 102 -15.25 4.62 6.90
C TYR A 102 -15.76 5.45 5.73
N TRP A 103 -14.81 5.89 4.90
CA TRP A 103 -15.10 6.47 3.60
C TRP A 103 -14.82 5.41 2.54
N ILE A 104 -15.84 5.16 1.73
CA ILE A 104 -15.87 4.02 0.80
C ILE A 104 -16.19 4.55 -0.58
N ARG A 105 -15.17 4.59 -1.46
CA ARG A 105 -15.39 4.91 -2.87
C ARG A 105 -15.85 3.66 -3.59
N THR A 106 -16.92 3.83 -4.33
CA THR A 106 -17.53 2.78 -5.17
C THR A 106 -17.72 3.29 -6.60
N ASN A 107 -18.05 2.39 -7.51
CA ASN A 107 -18.45 2.75 -8.87
C ASN A 107 -19.68 3.68 -8.93
N SER A 108 -20.43 3.84 -7.85
CA SER A 108 -21.63 4.70 -7.80
C SER A 108 -21.39 6.06 -7.17
N GLY A 109 -20.24 6.26 -6.52
CA GLY A 109 -19.89 7.50 -5.81
C GLY A 109 -19.17 7.23 -4.50
N LEU A 110 -19.10 8.25 -3.64
CA LEU A 110 -18.48 8.16 -2.34
C LEU A 110 -19.51 7.96 -1.24
N ASN A 111 -19.27 6.97 -0.38
CA ASN A 111 -20.07 6.70 0.80
C ASN A 111 -19.29 7.08 2.06
N LYS A 112 -19.97 7.63 3.07
CA LYS A 112 -19.50 7.70 4.45
C LYS A 112 -20.35 6.77 5.29
N MET A 113 -19.74 5.81 5.96
CA MET A 113 -20.40 4.85 6.84
C MET A 113 -19.86 5.04 8.26
N ASN A 114 -20.77 5.14 9.22
CA ASN A 114 -20.46 4.98 10.63
C ASN A 114 -21.07 3.65 11.11
N SER A 115 -20.23 2.63 11.29
CA SER A 115 -20.68 1.27 11.63
C SER A 115 -21.27 1.17 13.04
N GLN A 116 -20.81 2.02 13.98
CA GLN A 116 -21.28 2.02 15.37
C GLN A 116 -22.68 2.64 15.51
N LYS A 117 -22.97 3.67 14.69
CA LYS A 117 -24.26 4.39 14.70
C LYS A 117 -25.24 3.88 13.65
N GLY A 118 -24.78 3.06 12.68
CA GLY A 118 -25.58 2.66 11.52
C GLY A 118 -25.95 3.83 10.60
N GLU A 119 -25.14 4.88 10.58
CA GLU A 119 -25.36 6.07 9.75
C GLU A 119 -24.64 5.93 8.41
N PHE A 120 -25.33 6.32 7.34
CA PHE A 120 -24.79 6.32 5.98
C PHE A 120 -25.06 7.67 5.32
N LEU A 121 -24.02 8.23 4.67
CA LEU A 121 -24.15 9.36 3.76
C LEU A 121 -23.64 8.92 2.40
N PHE A 122 -24.22 9.47 1.34
CA PHE A 122 -23.84 9.14 -0.03
C PHE A 122 -23.70 10.38 -0.88
N PHE A 123 -22.61 10.46 -1.65
CA PHE A 123 -22.23 11.57 -2.49
C PHE A 123 -22.03 11.05 -3.94
N PRO A 124 -23.10 11.06 -4.77
CA PRO A 124 -23.06 10.56 -6.13
C PRO A 124 -22.19 11.40 -7.06
N GLU A 125 -21.98 12.69 -6.73
CA GLU A 125 -21.14 13.61 -7.49
C GLU A 125 -19.68 13.19 -7.57
N PHE A 126 -19.23 12.31 -6.69
CA PHE A 126 -17.88 11.74 -6.69
C PHE A 126 -17.82 10.34 -7.33
N ALA A 127 -18.78 9.98 -8.16
CA ALA A 127 -18.64 8.86 -9.08
C ALA A 127 -17.58 9.20 -10.13
N GLY A 128 -16.72 8.23 -10.45
CA GLY A 128 -15.66 8.40 -11.44
C GLY A 128 -14.27 8.61 -10.84
N HIS A 129 -13.34 9.09 -11.68
CA HIS A 129 -11.93 9.19 -11.28
C HIS A 129 -11.69 10.43 -10.41
N ASN A 130 -11.28 10.21 -9.18
CA ASN A 130 -10.88 11.23 -8.21
C ASN A 130 -9.88 10.65 -7.22
N PHE A 131 -9.07 11.52 -6.61
CA PHE A 131 -8.20 11.15 -5.50
C PHE A 131 -8.91 11.44 -4.19
N ILE A 132 -8.95 10.45 -3.30
CA ILE A 132 -9.43 10.61 -1.93
C ILE A 132 -8.29 10.29 -0.96
N PHE A 133 -8.06 11.16 0.00
CA PHE A 133 -6.97 11.06 0.97
C PHE A 133 -7.30 11.82 2.25
N THR A 134 -6.52 11.62 3.29
CA THR A 134 -6.70 12.28 4.59
C THR A 134 -5.45 13.04 5.00
N ASP A 135 -5.65 14.11 5.76
CA ASP A 135 -4.57 14.77 6.49
C ASP A 135 -4.24 14.03 7.81
N CYS A 136 -3.25 14.50 8.55
CA CYS A 136 -2.85 13.91 9.84
C CYS A 136 -3.90 14.08 10.96
N GLN A 137 -4.94 14.89 10.75
CA GLN A 137 -6.08 15.06 11.65
C GLN A 137 -7.28 14.21 11.24
N HIS A 138 -7.08 13.34 10.22
CA HIS A 138 -8.11 12.48 9.64
C HIS A 138 -9.27 13.23 8.97
N ASP A 139 -9.06 14.49 8.56
CA ASP A 139 -10.02 15.16 7.71
C ASP A 139 -9.94 14.61 6.28
N LEU A 140 -11.08 14.34 5.68
CA LEU A 140 -11.15 13.81 4.32
C LEU A 140 -11.05 14.91 3.29
N PHE A 141 -10.18 14.71 2.33
CA PHE A 141 -10.03 15.53 1.14
C PHE A 141 -10.36 14.74 -0.11
N ILE A 142 -10.88 15.47 -1.11
CA ILE A 142 -11.09 14.97 -2.46
C ILE A 142 -10.47 15.94 -3.44
N TYR A 143 -9.65 15.42 -4.35
CA TYR A 143 -9.26 16.13 -5.57
C TYR A 143 -10.07 15.54 -6.72
N ASP A 144 -11.01 16.32 -7.26
CA ASP A 144 -11.98 15.83 -8.25
C ASP A 144 -11.43 15.88 -9.69
N GLY A 145 -12.19 15.26 -10.63
CA GLY A 145 -11.78 15.13 -12.03
C GLY A 145 -11.70 16.45 -12.82
N ILE A 146 -12.10 17.58 -12.23
CA ILE A 146 -12.05 18.91 -12.84
C ILE A 146 -11.04 19.84 -12.17
N GLY A 147 -10.25 19.30 -11.24
CA GLY A 147 -9.13 20.01 -10.63
C GLY A 147 -9.45 20.80 -9.36
N ASN A 148 -10.59 20.52 -8.71
CA ASN A 148 -10.93 21.15 -7.45
C ASN A 148 -10.52 20.29 -6.28
N LEU A 149 -9.90 20.93 -5.28
CA LEU A 149 -9.67 20.33 -3.98
C LEU A 149 -10.83 20.69 -3.05
N GLN A 150 -11.38 19.69 -2.38
CA GLN A 150 -12.48 19.85 -1.45
C GLN A 150 -12.18 19.13 -0.14
N ILE A 151 -12.71 19.65 0.97
CA ILE A 151 -12.65 19.03 2.30
C ILE A 151 -14.05 18.76 2.81
N PHE A 152 -14.25 17.65 3.51
CA PHE A 152 -15.52 17.34 4.14
C PHE A 152 -15.69 18.11 5.45
N ASN A 153 -16.80 18.82 5.59
CA ASN A 153 -17.16 19.53 6.81
C ASN A 153 -18.12 18.68 7.65
N GLU A 154 -17.64 18.21 8.80
CA GLU A 154 -18.44 17.35 9.70
C GLU A 154 -19.67 18.03 10.29
N LYS A 155 -19.69 19.37 10.42
CA LYS A 155 -20.83 20.10 10.98
C LYS A 155 -21.96 20.25 9.98
N THR A 156 -21.62 20.61 8.75
CA THR A 156 -22.62 20.79 7.68
C THR A 156 -22.95 19.52 6.92
N LYS A 157 -22.13 18.47 7.08
CA LYS A 157 -22.20 17.20 6.33
C LYS A 157 -22.09 17.41 4.80
N GLN A 158 -21.32 18.42 4.40
CA GLN A 158 -21.10 18.78 2.99
C GLN A 158 -19.61 18.95 2.69
N PHE A 159 -19.27 18.84 1.42
CA PHE A 159 -17.94 19.19 0.94
C PHE A 159 -17.81 20.70 0.73
N GLN A 160 -16.66 21.23 1.08
CA GLN A 160 -16.31 22.65 0.99
C GLN A 160 -15.04 22.79 0.14
N SER A 161 -15.06 23.70 -0.81
CA SER A 161 -13.90 23.97 -1.66
C SER A 161 -12.72 24.50 -0.86
N VAL A 162 -11.53 24.01 -1.20
CA VAL A 162 -10.23 24.47 -0.71
C VAL A 162 -9.55 25.25 -1.84
N LEU A 163 -9.19 26.51 -1.61
CA LEU A 163 -8.47 27.29 -2.61
C LEU A 163 -7.03 26.81 -2.73
N ILE A 164 -6.57 26.65 -3.97
CA ILE A 164 -5.16 26.39 -4.27
C ILE A 164 -4.57 27.68 -4.83
N HIS A 165 -3.67 28.31 -4.07
CA HIS A 165 -2.89 29.46 -4.52
C HIS A 165 -1.72 29.00 -5.36
N LYS A 166 -1.88 29.07 -6.67
CA LYS A 166 -0.89 28.65 -7.66
C LYS A 166 -1.04 29.48 -8.94
N SER A 167 0.05 29.66 -9.68
CA SER A 167 0.05 30.38 -10.96
C SER A 167 -0.71 29.66 -12.08
N GLU A 168 -0.67 28.30 -12.09
CA GLU A 168 -1.32 27.49 -13.13
C GLU A 168 -1.97 26.22 -12.54
N PRO A 169 -3.16 25.80 -13.02
CA PRO A 169 -3.79 24.57 -12.56
C PRO A 169 -2.97 23.32 -13.00
N ILE A 170 -2.96 22.28 -12.17
CA ILE A 170 -2.40 20.97 -12.53
C ILE A 170 -3.52 20.14 -13.11
N PRO A 171 -3.44 19.67 -14.37
CA PRO A 171 -4.45 18.78 -14.94
C PRO A 171 -4.50 17.47 -14.16
N LEU A 172 -5.71 16.96 -13.85
CA LEU A 172 -5.88 15.69 -13.14
C LEU A 172 -5.21 14.52 -13.87
N SER A 173 -5.19 14.55 -15.21
CA SER A 173 -4.55 13.53 -16.04
C SER A 173 -3.04 13.41 -15.81
N ASP A 174 -2.41 14.47 -15.29
CA ASP A 174 -0.97 14.50 -15.05
C ASP A 174 -0.61 14.15 -13.62
N ILE A 175 -1.59 14.09 -12.71
CA ILE A 175 -1.39 13.69 -11.32
C ILE A 175 -1.29 12.16 -11.27
N LEU A 176 -0.17 11.68 -10.71
CA LEU A 176 0.09 10.26 -10.50
C LEU A 176 -0.31 9.83 -9.10
N ASP A 177 -0.05 10.67 -8.09
CA ASP A 177 -0.50 10.46 -6.72
C ASP A 177 -0.62 11.78 -5.94
N ILE A 178 -1.38 11.76 -4.84
CA ILE A 178 -1.60 12.91 -3.97
C ILE A 178 -1.81 12.43 -2.53
N LYS A 179 -1.06 13.02 -1.58
CA LYS A 179 -1.12 12.64 -0.16
C LYS A 179 -0.74 13.78 0.77
N PHE A 180 -1.15 13.67 2.04
CA PHE A 180 -0.50 14.37 3.13
C PHE A 180 0.60 13.52 3.78
N ASP A 181 1.68 14.16 4.23
CA ASP A 181 2.71 13.52 5.04
C ASP A 181 2.43 13.67 6.56
N SER A 182 3.29 13.10 7.40
CA SER A 182 3.18 13.17 8.86
C SER A 182 3.29 14.60 9.43
N GLN A 183 3.86 15.53 8.67
CA GLN A 183 3.94 16.96 9.01
C GLN A 183 2.75 17.78 8.48
N ASN A 184 1.74 17.12 7.93
CA ASN A 184 0.55 17.71 7.34
C ASN A 184 0.84 18.61 6.13
N ARG A 185 1.86 18.27 5.33
CA ARG A 185 2.15 18.92 4.05
C ARG A 185 1.52 18.11 2.93
N LEU A 186 0.83 18.78 2.02
CA LEU A 186 0.27 18.13 0.84
C LEU A 186 1.34 17.97 -0.24
N TRP A 187 1.49 16.75 -0.71
CA TRP A 187 2.36 16.39 -1.83
C TRP A 187 1.52 16.00 -3.03
N VAL A 188 1.90 16.50 -4.21
CA VAL A 188 1.28 16.16 -5.48
C VAL A 188 2.37 15.71 -6.44
N TYR A 189 2.27 14.49 -6.90
CA TYR A 189 3.20 13.87 -7.84
C TYR A 189 2.59 13.91 -9.23
N VAL A 190 3.32 14.46 -10.20
CA VAL A 190 2.83 14.65 -11.57
C VAL A 190 3.79 14.00 -12.57
N LYS A 191 3.30 13.75 -13.77
CA LYS A 191 4.14 13.35 -14.90
C LYS A 191 5.12 14.45 -15.28
N ASN A 192 6.08 14.13 -16.14
CA ASN A 192 7.01 15.07 -16.74
C ASN A 192 7.96 15.79 -15.78
N GLU A 193 8.55 15.02 -14.84
CA GLU A 193 9.72 15.45 -14.05
C GLU A 193 9.43 16.42 -12.89
N MET A 194 8.16 16.67 -12.56
CA MET A 194 7.81 17.65 -11.54
C MET A 194 7.00 17.05 -10.40
N TYR A 195 7.32 17.48 -9.19
CA TYR A 195 6.45 17.29 -8.05
C TYR A 195 6.35 18.54 -7.20
N TYR A 196 5.25 18.70 -6.49
CA TYR A 196 4.91 19.90 -5.73
C TYR A 196 4.67 19.55 -4.27
N CYS A 197 5.05 20.46 -3.37
CA CYS A 197 4.71 20.41 -1.96
C CYS A 197 3.89 21.66 -1.63
N PHE A 198 2.77 21.43 -0.98
CA PHE A 198 1.93 22.52 -0.49
C PHE A 198 2.31 22.83 0.95
N SER A 199 2.31 24.10 1.32
CA SER A 199 2.46 24.48 2.71
C SER A 199 1.24 24.08 3.54
N LEU A 200 1.42 24.09 4.86
CA LEU A 200 0.39 23.71 5.81
C LEU A 200 -0.95 24.38 5.51
N TYR A 201 -1.98 23.56 5.44
CA TYR A 201 -3.36 23.97 5.29
C TYR A 201 -3.85 24.79 6.50
N ASN A 202 -4.42 25.98 6.26
CA ASN A 202 -4.97 26.81 7.33
C ASN A 202 -6.49 26.65 7.42
N LYS A 203 -6.96 25.87 8.41
CA LYS A 203 -8.39 25.61 8.67
C LYS A 203 -9.15 26.79 9.30
N ASN A 204 -8.44 27.78 9.87
CA ASN A 204 -9.03 28.80 10.72
C ASN A 204 -9.63 29.99 9.93
N THR A 205 -9.68 29.89 8.63
CA THR A 205 -10.32 30.89 7.77
C THR A 205 -11.69 30.41 7.32
N ASN A 206 -12.61 31.34 7.04
CA ASN A 206 -13.92 31.01 6.46
C ASN A 206 -13.81 30.31 5.10
N GLN A 207 -12.66 30.43 4.45
CA GLN A 207 -12.33 29.74 3.20
C GLN A 207 -10.95 29.13 3.33
N PRO A 208 -10.87 27.79 3.47
CA PRO A 208 -9.59 27.10 3.58
C PRO A 208 -8.77 27.27 2.28
N TYR A 209 -7.46 27.39 2.43
CA TYR A 209 -6.57 27.50 1.30
C TYR A 209 -5.26 26.74 1.53
N ILE A 210 -4.63 26.35 0.43
CA ILE A 210 -3.32 25.73 0.38
C ILE A 210 -2.44 26.57 -0.54
N GLU A 211 -1.21 26.83 -0.12
CA GLU A 211 -0.22 27.53 -0.93
C GLU A 211 0.74 26.52 -1.56
N LEU A 212 0.80 26.53 -2.89
CA LEU A 212 1.61 25.60 -3.67
C LEU A 212 3.02 26.14 -3.83
N HIS A 213 4.00 25.36 -3.44
CA HIS A 213 5.41 25.59 -3.70
C HIS A 213 6.00 24.46 -4.52
N GLU A 214 6.71 24.80 -5.58
CA GLU A 214 7.49 23.82 -6.34
C GLU A 214 8.69 23.40 -5.50
N VAL A 215 8.88 22.09 -5.33
CA VAL A 215 9.95 21.56 -4.48
C VAL A 215 11.16 21.14 -5.31
N LYS A 216 10.97 20.44 -6.42
CA LYS A 216 12.07 19.91 -7.22
C LYS A 216 11.62 19.43 -8.61
N HIS A 217 12.50 19.62 -9.59
CA HIS A 217 12.42 18.92 -10.88
C HIS A 217 13.14 17.57 -10.78
N PHE A 218 12.49 16.56 -11.28
CA PHE A 218 13.08 15.24 -11.46
C PHE A 218 13.35 15.05 -12.95
N ASN A 219 14.63 15.14 -13.38
CA ASN A 219 15.06 15.09 -14.79
C ASN A 219 14.83 13.71 -15.45
N LYS A 220 13.68 13.11 -15.18
CA LYS A 220 13.23 11.82 -15.67
C LYS A 220 11.71 11.84 -15.87
N ASN A 221 11.24 11.16 -16.88
CA ASN A 221 9.81 11.05 -17.12
C ASN A 221 9.20 10.04 -16.14
N ILE A 222 8.49 10.53 -15.13
CA ILE A 222 7.82 9.69 -14.13
C ILE A 222 6.57 9.08 -14.77
N THR A 223 6.43 7.78 -14.68
CA THR A 223 5.27 7.05 -15.21
C THR A 223 4.31 6.58 -14.12
N LYS A 224 4.82 6.31 -12.90
CA LYS A 224 4.04 5.82 -11.77
C LYS A 224 4.55 6.41 -10.46
N ALA A 225 3.62 6.63 -9.52
CA ALA A 225 3.90 7.06 -8.16
C ALA A 225 3.02 6.27 -7.19
N PHE A 226 3.57 5.90 -6.03
CA PHE A 226 2.91 5.09 -5.00
C PHE A 226 3.24 5.63 -3.62
N ALA A 227 2.22 6.16 -2.93
CA ALA A 227 2.36 6.65 -1.57
C ALA A 227 2.32 5.52 -0.53
N ASP A 228 3.23 5.57 0.44
CA ASP A 228 3.21 4.72 1.62
C ASP A 228 3.70 5.49 2.86
N GLY A 229 2.77 6.10 3.59
CA GLY A 229 3.08 6.96 4.74
C GLY A 229 3.94 8.16 4.32
N ASP A 230 5.11 8.32 4.95
CA ASP A 230 6.06 9.40 4.65
C ASP A 230 6.97 9.11 3.45
N TYR A 231 6.79 7.97 2.79
CA TYR A 231 7.53 7.61 1.58
C TYR A 231 6.67 7.77 0.33
N GLU A 232 7.34 8.12 -0.75
CA GLU A 232 6.83 8.05 -2.10
C GLU A 232 7.77 7.23 -2.95
N PHE A 233 7.24 6.25 -3.64
CA PHE A 233 7.97 5.43 -4.60
C PHE A 233 7.57 5.88 -5.99
N ILE A 234 8.55 6.28 -6.79
CA ILE A 234 8.33 6.73 -8.16
C ILE A 234 9.09 5.84 -9.13
N VAL A 235 8.49 5.58 -10.27
CA VAL A 235 9.06 4.77 -11.34
C VAL A 235 9.09 5.62 -12.61
N ASP A 236 10.26 5.66 -13.26
CA ASP A 236 10.42 6.38 -14.53
C ASP A 236 10.08 5.51 -15.75
N GLN A 237 10.19 6.09 -16.93
CA GLN A 237 9.91 5.42 -18.20
C GLN A 237 10.83 4.24 -18.52
N ASP A 238 11.98 4.16 -17.87
CA ASP A 238 12.97 3.09 -18.05
C ASP A 238 12.83 2.01 -16.95
N ASP A 239 11.72 2.04 -16.19
CA ASP A 239 11.44 1.17 -15.04
C ASP A 239 12.51 1.24 -13.93
N ILE A 240 13.11 2.40 -13.74
CA ILE A 240 13.99 2.65 -12.61
C ILE A 240 13.14 3.10 -11.41
N LEU A 241 13.34 2.42 -10.28
CA LEU A 241 12.66 2.72 -9.02
C LEU A 241 13.46 3.72 -8.19
N TYR A 242 12.78 4.75 -7.72
CA TYR A 242 13.29 5.75 -6.79
C TYR A 242 12.39 5.88 -5.58
N MET A 243 12.94 6.41 -4.49
CA MET A 243 12.21 6.73 -3.26
C MET A 243 12.44 8.18 -2.86
N ILE A 244 11.39 8.83 -2.39
CA ILE A 244 11.43 10.14 -1.76
C ILE A 244 10.90 9.99 -0.34
N SER A 245 11.62 10.53 0.65
CA SER A 245 11.14 10.64 2.02
C SER A 245 10.63 12.04 2.29
N SER A 246 9.50 12.16 2.98
CA SER A 246 8.95 13.45 3.40
C SER A 246 9.85 14.20 4.40
N GLU A 247 10.63 13.49 5.21
CA GLU A 247 11.57 14.10 6.15
C GLU A 247 12.77 14.74 5.45
N ALA A 248 13.27 14.09 4.39
CA ALA A 248 14.38 14.57 3.58
C ALA A 248 14.00 14.39 2.11
N PRO A 249 13.40 15.40 1.45
CA PRO A 249 12.86 15.27 0.10
C PRO A 249 13.98 15.20 -0.95
N GLN A 250 14.83 14.19 -0.81
CA GLN A 250 15.85 13.81 -1.78
C GLN A 250 15.40 12.57 -2.52
N ILE A 251 15.60 12.60 -3.83
CA ILE A 251 15.33 11.47 -4.70
C ILE A 251 16.48 10.48 -4.55
N THR A 252 16.18 9.31 -4.05
CA THR A 252 17.12 8.21 -3.86
C THR A 252 16.88 7.13 -4.89
N HIS A 253 17.89 6.82 -5.70
CA HIS A 253 17.85 5.66 -6.60
C HIS A 253 17.81 4.36 -5.77
N ILE A 254 16.89 3.46 -6.10
CA ILE A 254 16.74 2.18 -5.41
C ILE A 254 17.24 1.04 -6.29
N ALA A 255 16.62 0.81 -7.44
CA ALA A 255 16.92 -0.34 -8.28
C ALA A 255 16.45 -0.14 -9.73
N ASP A 256 17.09 -0.81 -10.66
CA ASP A 256 16.54 -1.12 -11.97
C ASP A 256 15.64 -2.35 -11.83
N ILE A 257 14.34 -2.18 -12.08
CA ILE A 257 13.32 -3.21 -11.96
C ILE A 257 12.69 -3.58 -13.31
N SER A 258 13.29 -3.14 -14.41
CA SER A 258 12.79 -3.38 -15.78
C SER A 258 12.58 -4.87 -16.08
N TRP A 259 13.48 -5.73 -15.62
CA TRP A 259 13.36 -7.16 -15.79
C TRP A 259 12.17 -7.76 -15.01
N LEU A 260 11.81 -7.18 -13.83
CA LEU A 260 10.62 -7.60 -13.06
C LEU A 260 9.34 -7.19 -13.77
N THR A 261 9.26 -5.96 -14.28
CA THR A 261 8.07 -5.47 -15.00
C THR A 261 7.87 -6.24 -16.30
N HIS A 262 8.95 -6.59 -17.01
CA HIS A 262 8.88 -7.47 -18.18
C HIS A 262 8.36 -8.88 -17.84
N GLN A 263 8.72 -9.43 -16.69
CA GLN A 263 8.33 -10.77 -16.28
C GLN A 263 6.93 -10.82 -15.66
N LYS A 264 6.58 -9.83 -14.83
CA LYS A 264 5.39 -9.85 -13.95
C LYS A 264 4.30 -8.86 -14.33
N GLY A 265 4.57 -7.98 -15.30
CA GLY A 265 3.66 -6.94 -15.76
C GLY A 265 3.76 -5.65 -14.95
N ASP A 266 2.74 -4.81 -15.09
CA ASP A 266 2.70 -3.49 -14.47
C ASP A 266 2.62 -3.54 -12.94
N ILE A 267 3.36 -2.63 -12.28
CA ILE A 267 3.31 -2.46 -10.84
C ILE A 267 1.94 -1.92 -10.42
N SER A 268 1.34 -2.54 -9.43
CA SER A 268 0.07 -2.12 -8.85
C SER A 268 0.22 -1.37 -7.53
N SER A 269 1.24 -1.69 -6.72
CA SER A 269 1.51 -1.01 -5.45
C SER A 269 2.94 -1.26 -4.99
N ILE A 270 3.50 -0.32 -4.22
CA ILE A 270 4.78 -0.47 -3.52
C ILE A 270 4.58 0.00 -2.09
N ILE A 271 5.02 -0.80 -1.13
CA ILE A 271 5.01 -0.44 0.29
C ILE A 271 6.36 -0.75 0.93
N LYS A 272 6.76 0.08 1.90
CA LYS A 272 7.94 -0.16 2.74
C LYS A 272 7.54 -0.92 3.99
N TYR A 273 8.15 -2.08 4.21
CA TYR A 273 7.94 -2.89 5.40
C TYR A 273 9.28 -3.21 6.06
N LYS A 274 9.55 -2.62 7.23
CA LYS A 274 10.87 -2.62 7.86
C LYS A 274 11.92 -2.03 6.90
N GLU A 275 12.98 -2.79 6.58
CA GLU A 275 14.01 -2.38 5.62
C GLU A 275 13.75 -2.90 4.19
N ASP A 276 12.65 -3.62 4.00
CA ASP A 276 12.30 -4.22 2.73
C ASP A 276 11.23 -3.41 1.97
N LEU A 277 11.19 -3.58 0.65
CA LEU A 277 10.11 -3.11 -0.19
C LEU A 277 9.29 -4.30 -0.69
N PHE A 278 7.98 -4.22 -0.55
CA PHE A 278 7.05 -5.13 -1.20
C PHE A 278 6.55 -4.47 -2.47
N ILE A 279 6.80 -5.08 -3.60
CA ILE A 279 6.40 -4.60 -4.92
C ILE A 279 5.40 -5.59 -5.48
N SER A 280 4.18 -5.14 -5.74
CA SER A 280 3.11 -5.97 -6.31
C SER A 280 2.86 -5.64 -7.78
N PHE A 281 2.34 -6.62 -8.52
CA PHE A 281 2.11 -6.54 -9.94
C PHE A 281 0.64 -6.83 -10.28
N GLN A 282 0.13 -6.16 -11.33
CA GLN A 282 -1.26 -6.31 -11.77
C GLN A 282 -1.56 -7.70 -12.33
N THR A 283 -0.56 -8.39 -12.85
CA THR A 283 -0.70 -9.71 -13.47
C THR A 283 -0.21 -10.84 -12.60
N GLU A 284 0.91 -10.67 -11.88
CA GLU A 284 1.55 -11.80 -11.21
C GLU A 284 2.29 -11.42 -9.91
N GLY A 285 1.60 -11.54 -8.80
CA GLY A 285 2.13 -11.68 -7.46
C GLY A 285 2.82 -10.47 -6.85
N VAL A 286 3.68 -10.78 -5.89
CA VAL A 286 4.46 -9.84 -5.09
C VAL A 286 5.88 -10.32 -4.98
N VAL A 287 6.82 -9.40 -5.08
CA VAL A 287 8.22 -9.63 -4.70
C VAL A 287 8.58 -8.79 -3.47
N LYS A 288 9.39 -9.36 -2.61
CA LYS A 288 10.05 -8.67 -1.50
C LYS A 288 11.47 -8.34 -1.93
N LEU A 289 11.80 -7.05 -1.98
CA LEU A 289 13.10 -6.53 -2.35
C LEU A 289 13.79 -6.03 -1.09
N THR A 290 14.91 -6.63 -0.73
CA THR A 290 15.75 -6.26 0.42
C THR A 290 16.95 -5.47 -0.06
N LEU A 291 17.13 -4.25 0.42
CA LEU A 291 18.29 -3.41 0.08
C LEU A 291 19.53 -3.91 0.81
N THR A 292 20.62 -4.11 0.06
CA THR A 292 21.90 -4.59 0.58
C THR A 292 23.04 -3.68 0.11
N PRO A 293 23.14 -2.43 0.62
CA PRO A 293 24.04 -1.40 0.09
C PRO A 293 25.53 -1.77 0.14
N GLU A 294 25.91 -2.71 1.01
CA GLU A 294 27.30 -3.15 1.18
C GLU A 294 27.72 -4.30 0.23
N LYS A 295 26.77 -4.87 -0.54
CA LYS A 295 27.04 -5.98 -1.46
C LYS A 295 27.28 -5.49 -2.88
N LYS A 296 27.94 -6.33 -3.69
CA LYS A 296 28.14 -6.10 -5.12
C LYS A 296 26.81 -5.99 -5.88
N GLU A 297 25.81 -6.74 -5.44
CA GLU A 297 24.41 -6.60 -5.86
C GLU A 297 23.69 -5.81 -4.77
N PRO A 298 23.20 -4.58 -5.07
CA PRO A 298 22.67 -3.66 -4.06
C PRO A 298 21.34 -4.10 -3.45
N TYR A 299 20.74 -5.17 -3.95
CA TYR A 299 19.47 -5.73 -3.44
C TYR A 299 19.38 -7.24 -3.67
N SER A 300 18.52 -7.89 -2.91
CA SER A 300 18.09 -9.27 -3.14
C SER A 300 16.56 -9.32 -3.26
N ILE A 301 16.05 -10.31 -3.99
CA ILE A 301 14.61 -10.45 -4.28
C ILE A 301 14.13 -11.82 -3.87
N ILE A 302 12.97 -11.83 -3.19
CA ILE A 302 12.21 -13.04 -2.86
C ILE A 302 10.83 -12.92 -3.51
N ASP A 303 10.49 -13.85 -4.40
CA ASP A 303 9.15 -13.98 -4.95
C ASP A 303 8.25 -14.69 -3.92
N LEU A 304 7.11 -14.09 -3.56
CA LEU A 304 6.19 -14.67 -2.58
C LEU A 304 5.32 -15.81 -3.14
N GLN A 305 5.50 -16.18 -4.41
CA GLN A 305 4.79 -17.28 -5.08
C GLN A 305 3.25 -17.12 -5.08
N ILE A 306 2.78 -15.88 -5.20
CA ILE A 306 1.38 -15.56 -5.43
C ILE A 306 1.17 -15.50 -6.95
N HIS A 307 0.37 -16.42 -7.50
CA HIS A 307 0.20 -16.61 -8.96
C HIS A 307 -1.10 -15.99 -9.47
N CYS A 308 -1.30 -14.72 -9.17
CA CYS A 308 -2.41 -13.89 -9.68
C CYS A 308 -2.08 -12.42 -9.51
N GLY A 309 -2.84 -11.55 -10.16
CA GLY A 309 -2.72 -10.12 -9.98
C GLY A 309 -2.95 -9.69 -8.53
N VAL A 310 -2.25 -8.66 -8.11
CA VAL A 310 -2.43 -8.02 -6.79
C VAL A 310 -2.97 -6.63 -7.00
N LEU A 311 -4.11 -6.33 -6.37
CA LEU A 311 -4.84 -5.08 -6.57
C LEU A 311 -4.61 -4.07 -5.44
N SER A 312 -4.26 -4.56 -4.26
CA SER A 312 -4.02 -3.70 -3.09
C SER A 312 -3.07 -4.36 -2.08
N MET A 313 -2.29 -3.54 -1.39
CA MET A 313 -1.47 -3.97 -0.25
C MET A 313 -1.56 -2.96 0.89
N MET A 314 -1.39 -3.44 2.12
CA MET A 314 -1.35 -2.59 3.30
C MET A 314 -0.51 -3.22 4.40
N LYS A 315 0.26 -2.40 5.12
CA LYS A 315 0.89 -2.79 6.41
C LYS A 315 -0.16 -2.74 7.50
N ASP A 316 -0.19 -3.74 8.37
CA ASP A 316 -0.96 -3.68 9.61
C ASP A 316 -0.43 -2.53 10.50
N LYS A 317 -1.34 -1.75 11.10
CA LYS A 317 -0.99 -0.58 11.91
C LYS A 317 -0.31 -0.95 13.24
N SER A 318 -0.50 -2.17 13.73
CA SER A 318 -0.08 -2.62 15.06
C SER A 318 0.76 -3.89 15.08
N GLN A 319 0.71 -4.68 14.03
CA GLN A 319 1.36 -5.99 13.95
C GLN A 319 2.36 -6.03 12.78
N ASN A 320 3.32 -6.92 12.87
CA ASN A 320 4.27 -7.18 11.79
C ASN A 320 3.63 -8.04 10.68
N ILE A 321 2.62 -7.47 10.02
CA ILE A 321 1.83 -8.14 8.99
C ILE A 321 1.77 -7.26 7.74
N VAL A 322 1.85 -7.88 6.57
CA VAL A 322 1.45 -7.28 5.30
C VAL A 322 0.21 -7.99 4.80
N TRP A 323 -0.84 -7.22 4.54
CA TRP A 323 -2.07 -7.68 3.93
C TRP A 323 -2.00 -7.46 2.42
N ILE A 324 -2.29 -8.50 1.65
CA ILE A 324 -2.15 -8.51 0.18
C ILE A 324 -3.49 -8.92 -0.42
N GLY A 325 -4.16 -7.98 -1.05
CA GLY A 325 -5.44 -8.19 -1.73
C GLY A 325 -5.23 -8.53 -3.20
N THR A 326 -5.77 -9.67 -3.62
CA THR A 326 -5.52 -10.26 -4.94
C THR A 326 -6.73 -10.20 -5.85
N ASP A 327 -6.50 -10.42 -7.14
CA ASP A 327 -7.56 -10.63 -8.12
C ASP A 327 -7.91 -12.13 -8.20
N GLY A 328 -8.98 -12.49 -7.50
CA GLY A 328 -9.58 -13.83 -7.54
C GLY A 328 -9.08 -14.85 -6.53
N GLN A 329 -8.04 -14.57 -5.74
CA GLN A 329 -7.56 -15.48 -4.70
C GLN A 329 -7.82 -15.01 -3.27
N GLY A 330 -8.53 -13.88 -3.08
CA GLY A 330 -8.84 -13.30 -1.77
C GLY A 330 -7.67 -12.51 -1.20
N VAL A 331 -7.51 -12.56 0.12
CA VAL A 331 -6.50 -11.83 0.87
C VAL A 331 -5.42 -12.79 1.36
N TYR A 332 -4.15 -12.43 1.17
CA TYR A 332 -3.04 -13.09 1.84
C TYR A 332 -2.57 -12.25 3.03
N LYS A 333 -2.36 -12.93 4.15
CA LYS A 333 -1.70 -12.41 5.34
C LYS A 333 -0.26 -12.89 5.34
N TYR A 334 0.68 -11.98 5.08
CA TYR A 334 2.11 -12.24 5.18
C TYR A 334 2.61 -11.95 6.59
N THR A 335 3.36 -12.88 7.18
CA THR A 335 4.07 -12.70 8.45
C THR A 335 5.47 -13.27 8.35
N GLU A 336 6.45 -12.60 8.97
CA GLU A 336 7.77 -13.16 9.19
C GLU A 336 7.76 -13.97 10.48
N GLU A 337 8.20 -15.24 10.43
CA GLU A 337 8.40 -16.04 11.63
C GLU A 337 9.72 -15.61 12.28
N GLU A 338 9.64 -14.93 13.40
CA GLU A 338 10.78 -14.81 14.30
C GLU A 338 10.94 -16.13 15.05
N TYR A 339 11.85 -16.98 14.61
CA TYR A 339 12.28 -18.13 15.41
C TYR A 339 13.07 -17.62 16.61
N THR A 340 12.38 -17.25 17.69
CA THR A 340 12.99 -17.26 19.00
C THR A 340 13.19 -18.72 19.37
N LEU A 341 14.43 -19.21 19.25
CA LEU A 341 14.89 -20.42 19.92
C LEU A 341 14.77 -20.16 21.45
N ASN A 342 13.54 -20.28 21.95
CA ASN A 342 13.33 -20.37 23.38
C ASN A 342 14.03 -21.66 23.82
N SER A 343 15.13 -21.49 24.55
CA SER A 343 15.87 -22.56 25.20
C SER A 343 15.02 -23.23 26.27
N TYR A 344 14.05 -24.05 25.85
CA TYR A 344 13.35 -24.99 26.75
C TYR A 344 14.14 -26.29 27.01
N LEU A 345 15.41 -26.29 26.66
CA LEU A 345 16.30 -27.41 26.95
C LEU A 345 17.28 -27.01 28.04
N PHE A 346 16.87 -26.90 29.29
CA PHE A 346 17.75 -27.05 30.48
C PHE A 346 17.00 -26.58 31.72
N SER A 347 16.00 -27.37 32.12
CA SER A 347 15.60 -27.53 33.51
C SER A 347 15.35 -28.99 33.78
N GLN A 348 16.40 -29.70 34.09
CA GLN A 348 16.36 -30.89 34.92
C GLN A 348 17.16 -30.61 36.18
#